data_c6847fd3bb62cbd4688ceaba732b18c8
#
_entry.id   c6847fd3bb62cbd4688ceaba732b18c8
#
_cell.length_a   1.000
_cell.length_b   1.000
_cell.length_c   1.000
_cell.angle_alpha   90.00
_cell.angle_beta   90.00
_cell.angle_gamma   90.00
#
_symmetry.space_group_name_H-M   'P 1'
#
loop_
_entity.id
_entity.type
_entity.pdbx_description
1 polymer ?
#
loop_
_entity_poly.entity_id
_entity_poly.type
_entity_poly.pdbx_seq_one_letter_code
_entity_poly.pdbx_strand_id
1 'polypeptide(L)'
;MASLLVVGADHLGNITDKLADSGFREIIHVNGRKVNMVKRDIPEHVDAVLVMIDYINHNLAKKVKEKAKSKDKPIYFVKRSWSSICAVLEQLEQHA
;
A
#
# COMPACT_ATOMS: atom_id res chain seq x y z
N MET A 1 4.83 11.91 -9.23
CA MET A 1 4.19 12.29 -8.13
C MET A 1 2.92 11.61 -7.70
N ALA A 2 3.06 10.54 -6.98
CA ALA A 2 1.96 9.71 -6.60
C ALA A 2 1.79 9.69 -5.10
N SER A 3 0.58 9.45 -4.65
CA SER A 3 0.26 9.15 -3.26
C SER A 3 0.05 7.66 -3.13
N LEU A 4 0.67 7.06 -2.14
CA LEU A 4 0.68 5.62 -1.93
C LEU A 4 0.08 5.27 -0.59
N LEU A 5 -0.83 4.31 -0.58
CA LEU A 5 -1.36 3.73 0.65
C LEU A 5 -0.66 2.40 0.89
N VAL A 6 -0.02 2.25 2.03
CA VAL A 6 0.65 1.01 2.42
C VAL A 6 -0.10 0.41 3.60
N VAL A 7 -0.60 -0.81 3.43
CA VAL A 7 -1.37 -1.51 4.45
C VAL A 7 -0.59 -2.73 4.91
N GLY A 8 -0.40 -2.85 6.21
CA GLY A 8 0.33 -3.95 6.81
C GLY A 8 1.59 -3.51 7.50
N ALA A 9 2.11 -4.38 8.35
CA ALA A 9 3.29 -4.16 9.19
C ALA A 9 3.07 -3.08 10.25
N ASP A 10 3.78 -3.21 11.36
CA ASP A 10 3.71 -2.21 12.45
C ASP A 10 4.57 -1.00 12.11
N HIS A 11 5.71 -1.23 11.50
CA HIS A 11 6.66 -0.17 11.13
C HIS A 11 7.22 -0.43 9.74
N LEU A 12 7.37 0.62 8.98
CA LEU A 12 7.97 0.53 7.64
C LEU A 12 9.48 0.72 7.66
N GLY A 13 10.02 1.35 8.71
CA GLY A 13 11.46 1.58 8.82
C GLY A 13 12.00 2.33 7.61
N ASN A 14 13.11 1.85 7.04
CA ASN A 14 13.75 2.47 5.89
C ASN A 14 12.90 2.43 4.61
N ILE A 15 11.87 1.62 4.59
CA ILE A 15 10.99 1.52 3.40
C ILE A 15 10.34 2.86 3.10
N THR A 16 9.93 3.60 4.14
CA THR A 16 9.34 4.93 3.94
C THR A 16 10.30 5.86 3.21
N ASP A 17 11.55 5.91 3.65
CA ASP A 17 12.56 6.76 3.02
C ASP A 17 12.82 6.35 1.58
N LYS A 18 12.88 5.05 1.33
CA LYS A 18 13.13 4.53 -0.02
C LYS A 18 11.96 4.84 -0.95
N LEU A 19 10.73 4.76 -0.44
CA LEU A 19 9.56 5.12 -1.23
C LEU A 19 9.54 6.61 -1.56
N ALA A 20 9.89 7.45 -0.58
CA ALA A 20 9.99 8.89 -0.82
C ALA A 20 11.04 9.21 -1.88
N ASP A 21 12.19 8.55 -1.81
CA ASP A 21 13.26 8.71 -2.80
C ASP A 21 12.84 8.24 -4.19
N SER A 22 11.88 7.33 -4.26
CA SER A 22 11.34 6.84 -5.53
C SER A 22 10.33 7.81 -6.18
N GLY A 23 10.05 8.94 -5.53
CA GLY A 23 9.22 9.97 -6.11
C GLY A 23 7.79 10.05 -5.59
N PHE A 24 7.44 9.29 -4.57
CA PHE A 24 6.11 9.39 -3.97
C PHE A 24 6.01 10.65 -3.12
N ARG A 25 4.97 11.41 -3.37
CA ARG A 25 4.70 12.65 -2.67
C ARG A 25 4.21 12.42 -1.25
N GLU A 26 3.38 11.40 -1.10
CA GLU A 26 2.73 11.10 0.16
C GLU A 26 2.67 9.59 0.34
N ILE A 27 2.99 9.14 1.54
CA ILE A 27 2.91 7.73 1.89
C ILE A 27 2.06 7.64 3.14
N ILE A 28 0.91 6.98 3.01
CA ILE A 28 -0.02 6.76 4.11
C ILE A 28 0.15 5.33 4.56
N HIS A 29 0.49 5.12 5.82
CA HIS A 29 0.70 3.79 6.37
C HIS A 29 -0.44 3.41 7.31
N VAL A 30 -1.04 2.28 7.05
CA VAL A 30 -2.06 1.68 7.90
C VAL A 30 -1.51 0.40 8.48
N ASN A 31 -1.47 0.32 9.82
CA ASN A 31 -1.01 -0.85 10.53
C ASN A 31 -1.92 -2.05 10.21
N GLY A 32 -1.31 -3.22 10.00
CA GLY A 32 -2.05 -4.44 9.65
C GLY A 32 -2.91 -5.03 10.76
N ARG A 33 -2.84 -4.47 11.96
CA ARG A 33 -3.61 -4.95 13.12
C ARG A 33 -4.86 -4.12 13.40
N LYS A 34 -4.95 -2.92 12.86
CA LYS A 34 -6.05 -2.01 13.19
C LYS A 34 -7.29 -2.34 12.36
N VAL A 35 -8.10 -3.25 12.87
CA VAL A 35 -9.33 -3.67 12.22
C VAL A 35 -10.29 -2.49 12.02
N ASN A 36 -10.23 -1.49 12.87
CA ASN A 36 -11.08 -0.29 12.74
C ASN A 36 -10.85 0.45 11.43
N MET A 37 -9.67 0.33 10.86
CA MET A 37 -9.38 0.94 9.56
C MET A 37 -10.14 0.28 8.42
N VAL A 38 -10.68 -0.90 8.63
CA VAL A 38 -11.52 -1.60 7.65
C VAL A 38 -12.74 -0.77 7.31
N LYS A 39 -13.23 0.03 8.25
CA LYS A 39 -14.42 0.86 8.06
C LYS A 39 -14.14 2.13 7.27
N ARG A 40 -12.88 2.52 7.13
CA ARG A 40 -12.50 3.71 6.36
C ARG A 40 -12.28 3.34 4.90
N ASP A 41 -12.72 4.22 4.05
CA ASP A 41 -12.44 4.06 2.62
C ASP A 41 -11.01 4.45 2.30
N ILE A 42 -10.54 3.96 1.16
CA ILE A 42 -9.28 4.40 0.59
C ILE A 42 -9.43 5.86 0.17
N PRO A 43 -8.50 6.74 0.59
CA PRO A 43 -8.58 8.15 0.19
C PRO A 43 -8.60 8.32 -1.33
N GLU A 44 -9.43 9.23 -1.79
CA GLU A 44 -9.61 9.47 -3.23
C GLU A 44 -8.31 9.85 -3.94
N HIS A 45 -7.43 10.57 -3.24
CA HIS A 45 -6.19 11.06 -3.84
C HIS A 45 -5.08 10.03 -3.92
N VAL A 46 -5.31 8.83 -3.38
CA VAL A 46 -4.31 7.76 -3.43
C VAL A 46 -4.28 7.16 -4.82
N ASP A 47 -3.09 7.02 -5.37
CA ASP A 47 -2.91 6.50 -6.73
C ASP A 47 -2.72 4.99 -6.78
N ALA A 48 -2.25 4.39 -5.70
CA ALA A 48 -2.03 2.95 -5.64
C ALA A 48 -2.04 2.47 -4.19
N VAL A 49 -2.28 1.17 -4.01
CA VAL A 49 -2.30 0.53 -2.70
C VAL A 49 -1.31 -0.63 -2.70
N LEU A 50 -0.44 -0.66 -1.68
CA LEU A 50 0.44 -1.80 -1.42
C LEU A 50 -0.03 -2.52 -0.17
N VAL A 51 -0.21 -3.84 -0.26
CA VAL A 51 -0.59 -4.67 0.88
C VAL A 51 0.58 -5.59 1.22
N MET A 52 1.07 -5.50 2.45
CA MET A 52 2.19 -6.35 2.91
C MET A 52 1.64 -7.64 3.48
N ILE A 53 1.65 -8.70 2.67
CA ILE A 53 0.94 -9.94 2.93
C ILE A 53 1.46 -10.74 4.12
N ASP A 54 2.71 -10.53 4.50
CA ASP A 54 3.33 -11.25 5.62
C ASP A 54 3.10 -10.58 6.99
N TYR A 55 2.49 -9.39 7.01
CA TYR A 55 2.26 -8.62 8.24
C TYR A 55 0.91 -7.95 8.26
N ILE A 56 -0.14 -8.68 7.88
CA ILE A 56 -1.48 -8.10 7.84
C ILE A 56 -2.52 -9.13 8.30
N ASN A 57 -3.56 -8.63 8.96
CA ASN A 57 -4.75 -9.43 9.26
C ASN A 57 -5.46 -9.78 7.95
N HIS A 58 -5.81 -11.06 7.77
CA HIS A 58 -6.44 -11.53 6.54
C HIS A 58 -7.75 -10.84 6.22
N ASN A 59 -8.56 -10.53 7.25
CA ASN A 59 -9.82 -9.82 7.04
C ASN A 59 -9.58 -8.41 6.54
N LEU A 60 -8.56 -7.74 7.06
CA LEU A 60 -8.19 -6.41 6.62
C LEU A 60 -7.71 -6.44 5.16
N ALA A 61 -6.88 -7.40 4.81
CA ALA A 61 -6.38 -7.55 3.44
C ALA A 61 -7.54 -7.71 2.45
N LYS A 62 -8.49 -8.56 2.80
CA LYS A 62 -9.67 -8.82 1.96
C LYS A 62 -10.51 -7.55 1.78
N LYS A 63 -10.74 -6.81 2.85
CA LYS A 63 -11.53 -5.58 2.80
C LYS A 63 -10.85 -4.50 1.99
N VAL A 64 -9.53 -4.35 2.15
CA VAL A 64 -8.77 -3.39 1.36
C VAL A 64 -8.85 -3.71 -0.12
N LYS A 65 -8.73 -5.00 -0.46
CA LYS A 65 -8.84 -5.45 -1.85
C LYS A 65 -10.20 -5.09 -2.44
N GLU A 66 -11.27 -5.35 -1.69
CA GLU A 66 -12.64 -5.03 -2.13
C GLU A 66 -12.81 -3.51 -2.34
N LYS A 67 -12.30 -2.72 -1.42
CA LYS A 67 -12.39 -1.26 -1.50
C LYS A 67 -11.58 -0.70 -2.66
N ALA A 68 -10.39 -1.22 -2.90
CA ALA A 68 -9.57 -0.79 -4.02
C ALA A 68 -10.27 -1.09 -5.36
N LYS A 69 -10.88 -2.26 -5.47
CA LYS A 69 -11.63 -2.62 -6.67
C LYS A 69 -12.82 -1.70 -6.88
N SER A 70 -13.56 -1.40 -5.82
CA SER A 70 -14.73 -0.55 -5.91
C SER A 70 -14.38 0.87 -6.32
N LYS A 71 -13.19 1.35 -5.98
CA LYS A 71 -12.71 2.68 -6.33
C LYS A 71 -11.82 2.69 -7.57
N ASP A 72 -11.65 1.55 -8.19
CA ASP A 72 -10.83 1.39 -9.39
C ASP A 72 -9.37 1.82 -9.16
N LYS A 73 -8.84 1.47 -7.98
CA LYS A 73 -7.47 1.76 -7.61
C LYS A 73 -6.59 0.54 -7.82
N PRO A 74 -5.39 0.69 -8.39
CA PRO A 74 -4.44 -0.42 -8.48
C PRO A 74 -4.06 -0.91 -7.09
N ILE A 75 -4.04 -2.22 -6.91
CA ILE A 75 -3.64 -2.82 -5.65
C ILE A 75 -2.60 -3.90 -5.92
N TYR A 76 -1.56 -3.93 -5.10
CA TYR A 76 -0.46 -4.87 -5.24
C TYR A 76 -0.19 -5.55 -3.91
N PHE A 77 0.05 -6.85 -3.95
CA PHE A 77 0.37 -7.64 -2.77
C PHE A 77 1.87 -7.93 -2.78
N VAL A 78 2.57 -7.51 -1.75
CA VAL A 78 4.03 -7.61 -1.67
C VAL A 78 4.44 -8.13 -0.30
N LYS A 79 5.66 -8.65 -0.21
CA LYS A 79 6.28 -8.94 1.07
C LYS A 79 6.90 -7.67 1.63
N ARG A 80 7.11 -7.64 2.96
CA ARG A 80 7.77 -6.51 3.59
C ARG A 80 9.28 -6.57 3.32
N SER A 81 9.65 -6.34 2.08
CA SER A 81 11.04 -6.27 1.66
C SER A 81 11.15 -5.28 0.52
N TRP A 82 12.24 -4.55 0.47
CA TRP A 82 12.44 -3.55 -0.58
C TRP A 82 12.48 -4.18 -1.96
N SER A 83 13.09 -5.35 -2.09
CA SER A 83 13.17 -6.03 -3.41
C SER A 83 11.78 -6.35 -3.97
N SER A 84 10.86 -6.82 -3.12
CA SER A 84 9.48 -7.09 -3.55
C SER A 84 8.74 -5.81 -3.93
N ILE A 85 8.93 -4.76 -3.13
CA ILE A 85 8.30 -3.47 -3.37
C ILE A 85 8.84 -2.84 -4.65
N CYS A 86 10.15 -2.90 -4.85
CA CYS A 86 10.81 -2.33 -6.01
C CYS A 86 10.30 -2.92 -7.31
N ALA A 87 10.07 -4.23 -7.34
CA ALA A 87 9.53 -4.91 -8.51
C ALA A 87 8.14 -4.38 -8.89
N VAL A 88 7.32 -4.09 -7.88
CA VAL A 88 5.99 -3.51 -8.10
C VAL A 88 6.09 -2.06 -8.57
N LEU A 89 7.02 -1.29 -8.01
CA LEU A 89 7.20 0.11 -8.40
C LEU A 89 7.60 0.22 -9.88
N GLU A 90 8.40 -0.71 -10.38
CA GLU A 90 8.75 -0.74 -11.79
C GLU A 90 7.50 -0.91 -12.67
N GLN A 91 6.57 -1.75 -12.24
CA GLN A 91 5.31 -1.92 -12.96
C GLN A 91 4.47 -0.64 -12.94
N LEU A 92 4.45 0.07 -11.82
CA LEU A 92 3.72 1.33 -11.71
C LEU A 92 4.28 2.38 -12.67
N GLU A 93 5.59 2.46 -12.77
CA GLU A 93 6.25 3.41 -13.69
C GLU A 93 5.88 3.12 -15.15
N GLN A 94 5.75 1.85 -15.51
CA GLN A 94 5.40 1.45 -16.87
C GLN A 94 3.97 1.82 -17.23
N HIS A 95 3.11 2.00 -16.25
CA HIS A 95 1.70 2.34 -16.47
C HIS A 95 1.41 3.84 -16.33
N ALA A 96 2.42 4.60 -16.01
CA ALA A 96 2.26 6.06 -15.79
C ALA A 96 2.17 6.86 -17.11
#